data_350173645faa30153e12131bb2cec280
#
_entry.id   350173645faa30153e12131bb2cec280
#
_cell.length_a   1.000
_cell.length_b   1.000
_cell.length_c   1.000
_cell.angle_alpha   90.00
_cell.angle_beta   90.00
_cell.angle_gamma   90.00
#
_symmetry.space_group_name_H-M   'P 1'
#
loop_
_entity.id
_entity.type
_entity.pdbx_description
1 polymer ?
#
loop_
_entity_poly.entity_id
_entity_poly.type
_entity_poly.pdbx_seq_one_letter_code
_entity_poly.pdbx_strand_id
1 'polypeptide(L)'
;QYSSTITTGINYPDGNGGLLQGAFPKNFANPDIKWEETAMTNVGIDFMAFNNRLSLTADYYVKNTKDILLTVPIPISSGGANDPIRNAGKIRNNGFEFNLGWMDQPNPDISYGINLIGSFNKNKVIAMGSESGSIKGGSTNQNITTSETKAGYPIGGYWLISTAGYFNSQEEVDAYAKDGKKIQPAAEPGDIKF
;
A
#
# COMPACT_ATOMS: atom_id res chain seq x y z
N GLN A 1 7.34 -0.66 -21.31
CA GLN A 1 7.09 -0.11 -22.65
C GLN A 1 8.42 0.30 -23.29
N TYR A 2 8.83 -0.38 -24.38
CA TYR A 2 10.14 -0.18 -25.01
C TYR A 2 10.19 1.01 -25.98
N SER A 3 9.05 1.49 -26.48
CA SER A 3 8.98 2.56 -27.45
C SER A 3 8.25 3.79 -26.93
N SER A 4 8.73 4.97 -27.28
CA SER A 4 7.98 6.20 -27.09
C SER A 4 6.87 6.32 -28.13
N THR A 5 5.76 6.90 -27.76
CA THR A 5 4.67 7.23 -28.68
C THR A 5 4.44 8.73 -28.70
N ILE A 6 4.19 9.26 -29.88
CA ILE A 6 3.86 10.66 -30.09
C ILE A 6 2.37 10.76 -30.42
N THR A 7 1.66 11.64 -29.75
CA THR A 7 0.29 12.02 -30.09
C THR A 7 0.35 13.24 -30.99
N THR A 8 -0.34 13.18 -32.12
CA THR A 8 -0.51 14.29 -33.09
C THR A 8 -1.93 14.79 -33.08
N GLY A 9 -2.18 15.94 -33.75
CA GLY A 9 -3.52 16.49 -33.87
C GLY A 9 -4.03 17.25 -32.64
N ILE A 10 -3.13 17.65 -31.76
CA ILE A 10 -3.45 18.49 -30.60
C ILE A 10 -3.38 19.95 -31.03
N ASN A 11 -4.41 20.69 -30.67
CA ASN A 11 -4.50 22.11 -31.01
C ASN A 11 -3.85 22.98 -29.93
N TYR A 12 -2.94 23.86 -30.34
CA TYR A 12 -2.35 24.89 -29.51
C TYR A 12 -2.82 26.27 -29.99
N PRO A 13 -3.11 27.21 -29.08
CA PRO A 13 -3.43 28.58 -29.47
C PRO A 13 -2.21 29.24 -30.14
N ASP A 14 -2.43 29.90 -31.27
CA ASP A 14 -1.39 30.62 -32.03
C ASP A 14 -1.10 32.04 -31.52
N GLY A 15 -1.81 32.47 -30.47
CA GLY A 15 -1.72 33.83 -29.91
C GLY A 15 -2.54 34.89 -30.66
N ASN A 16 -3.08 34.57 -31.85
CA ASN A 16 -3.90 35.48 -32.69
C ASN A 16 -5.36 35.06 -32.78
N GLY A 17 -5.77 34.13 -31.90
CA GLY A 17 -7.13 33.57 -31.88
C GLY A 17 -7.33 32.34 -32.77
N GLY A 18 -6.29 31.87 -33.45
CA GLY A 18 -6.27 30.64 -34.23
C GLY A 18 -5.72 29.43 -33.43
N LEU A 19 -5.78 28.27 -34.06
CA LEU A 19 -5.27 27.03 -33.51
C LEU A 19 -4.24 26.39 -34.46
N LEU A 20 -3.08 26.03 -33.94
CA LEU A 20 -2.05 25.28 -34.64
C LEU A 20 -2.09 23.82 -34.23
N GLN A 21 -1.93 22.94 -35.20
CA GLN A 21 -1.77 21.51 -34.90
C GLN A 21 -0.35 21.24 -34.46
N GLY A 22 -0.24 20.56 -33.34
CA GLY A 22 1.03 20.15 -32.75
C GLY A 22 1.10 18.65 -32.46
N ALA A 23 2.21 18.26 -31.87
CA ALA A 23 2.46 16.92 -31.42
C ALA A 23 3.23 16.94 -30.08
N PHE A 24 3.02 15.96 -29.24
CA PHE A 24 3.79 15.80 -28.00
C PHE A 24 4.08 14.32 -27.71
N PRO A 25 5.14 14.00 -26.97
CA PRO A 25 5.43 12.65 -26.54
C PRO A 25 4.38 12.20 -25.51
N LYS A 26 3.58 11.19 -25.87
CA LYS A 26 2.53 10.65 -25.00
C LYS A 26 3.10 9.70 -23.95
N ASN A 27 4.05 8.85 -24.37
CA ASN A 27 4.69 7.90 -23.49
C ASN A 27 6.21 7.97 -23.68
N PHE A 28 6.92 7.90 -22.57
CA PHE A 28 8.38 7.78 -22.59
C PHE A 28 8.79 6.32 -22.72
N ALA A 29 9.81 6.07 -23.55
CA ALA A 29 10.45 4.76 -23.61
C ALA A 29 11.22 4.51 -22.33
N ASN A 30 11.22 3.25 -21.89
CA ASN A 30 12.12 2.76 -20.86
C ASN A 30 12.80 1.49 -21.39
N PRO A 31 13.98 1.60 -22.01
CA PRO A 31 14.74 0.47 -22.53
C PRO A 31 15.31 -0.42 -21.42
N ASP A 32 15.45 0.10 -20.20
CA ASP A 32 16.06 -0.58 -19.05
C ASP A 32 15.05 -1.39 -18.23
N ILE A 33 13.86 -1.61 -18.78
CA ILE A 33 12.81 -2.37 -18.11
C ILE A 33 13.27 -3.82 -17.86
N LYS A 34 13.12 -4.27 -16.61
CA LYS A 34 13.50 -5.62 -16.18
C LYS A 34 12.29 -6.36 -15.62
N TRP A 35 12.42 -7.67 -15.52
CA TRP A 35 11.46 -8.49 -14.79
C TRP A 35 11.57 -8.25 -13.29
N GLU A 36 10.44 -8.35 -12.61
CA GLU A 36 10.40 -8.37 -11.15
C GLU A 36 11.05 -9.66 -10.66
N GLU A 37 11.87 -9.56 -9.63
CA GLU A 37 12.52 -10.70 -9.01
C GLU A 37 12.07 -10.85 -7.55
N THR A 38 11.74 -12.09 -7.18
CA THR A 38 11.40 -12.46 -5.81
C THR A 38 12.37 -13.50 -5.30
N ALA A 39 13.06 -13.19 -4.21
CA ALA A 39 13.84 -14.13 -3.42
C ALA A 39 13.10 -14.44 -2.13
N MET A 40 12.96 -15.73 -1.83
CA MET A 40 12.30 -16.22 -0.61
C MET A 40 13.24 -17.13 0.17
N THR A 41 13.32 -16.90 1.47
CA THR A 41 13.94 -17.81 2.43
C THR A 41 12.86 -18.30 3.37
N ASN A 42 12.74 -19.61 3.51
CA ASN A 42 11.80 -20.27 4.42
C ASN A 42 12.56 -21.21 5.35
N VAL A 43 12.18 -21.21 6.62
CA VAL A 43 12.67 -22.16 7.63
C VAL A 43 11.45 -22.72 8.34
N GLY A 44 11.28 -24.04 8.23
CA GLY A 44 10.13 -24.74 8.80
C GLY A 44 10.57 -25.85 9.75
N ILE A 45 9.68 -26.22 10.63
CA ILE A 45 9.79 -27.35 11.53
C ILE A 45 8.49 -28.14 11.50
N ASP A 46 8.62 -29.45 11.33
CA ASP A 46 7.54 -30.42 11.51
C ASP A 46 7.85 -31.28 12.72
N PHE A 47 6.92 -31.38 13.63
CA PHE A 47 7.07 -32.09 14.85
C PHE A 47 5.83 -32.95 15.13
N MET A 48 6.06 -34.21 15.50
CA MET A 48 5.02 -35.13 15.92
C MET A 48 5.40 -35.77 17.27
N ALA A 49 4.39 -35.90 18.14
CA ALA A 49 4.58 -36.50 19.47
C ALA A 49 3.35 -37.28 19.91
N PHE A 50 3.51 -38.00 21.02
CA PHE A 50 2.45 -38.79 21.69
C PHE A 50 1.79 -39.84 20.76
N ASN A 51 2.60 -40.63 20.05
CA ASN A 51 2.14 -41.60 19.06
C ASN A 51 1.27 -40.93 17.95
N ASN A 52 1.76 -39.83 17.41
CA ASN A 52 1.10 -39.00 16.36
C ASN A 52 -0.21 -38.31 16.80
N ARG A 53 -0.49 -38.26 18.10
CA ARG A 53 -1.65 -37.48 18.59
C ARG A 53 -1.43 -35.99 18.46
N LEU A 54 -0.20 -35.53 18.70
CA LEU A 54 0.20 -34.13 18.51
C LEU A 54 0.94 -33.98 17.20
N SER A 55 0.53 -33.04 16.39
CA SER A 55 1.25 -32.57 15.19
C SER A 55 1.45 -31.06 15.24
N LEU A 56 2.64 -30.60 14.93
CA LEU A 56 2.98 -29.19 14.82
C LEU A 56 3.77 -29.00 13.53
N THR A 57 3.28 -28.12 12.68
CA THR A 57 4.03 -27.56 11.57
C THR A 57 4.16 -26.05 11.83
N ALA A 58 5.37 -25.51 11.73
CA ALA A 58 5.60 -24.09 11.92
C ALA A 58 6.65 -23.60 10.93
N ASP A 59 6.34 -22.52 10.23
CA ASP A 59 7.16 -21.94 9.17
C ASP A 59 7.40 -20.46 9.44
N TYR A 60 8.64 -20.03 9.27
CA TYR A 60 9.01 -18.64 9.20
C TYR A 60 9.61 -18.31 7.85
N TYR A 61 9.09 -17.28 7.18
CA TYR A 61 9.56 -16.88 5.87
C TYR A 61 9.92 -15.40 5.78
N VAL A 62 10.88 -15.11 4.89
CA VAL A 62 11.22 -13.77 4.45
C VAL A 62 11.21 -13.75 2.93
N LYS A 63 10.34 -12.95 2.34
CA LYS A 63 10.18 -12.78 0.91
C LYS A 63 10.56 -11.35 0.53
N ASN A 64 11.60 -11.19 -0.30
CA ASN A 64 12.04 -9.90 -0.82
C ASN A 64 11.72 -9.85 -2.32
N THR A 65 10.91 -8.88 -2.72
CA THR A 65 10.62 -8.59 -4.12
C THR A 65 11.32 -7.29 -4.48
N LYS A 66 12.10 -7.29 -5.54
CA LYS A 66 12.80 -6.12 -6.10
C LYS A 66 12.41 -5.88 -7.54
N ASP A 67 12.80 -4.72 -8.04
CA ASP A 67 12.55 -4.30 -9.41
C ASP A 67 11.04 -4.29 -9.79
N ILE A 68 10.18 -4.02 -8.81
CA ILE A 68 8.73 -3.95 -9.00
C ILE A 68 8.41 -2.82 -9.97
N LEU A 69 7.60 -3.13 -10.98
CA LEU A 69 7.17 -2.17 -11.97
C LEU A 69 6.12 -1.23 -11.39
N LEU A 70 6.46 0.04 -11.34
CA LEU A 70 5.60 1.10 -10.84
C LEU A 70 5.44 2.20 -11.87
N THR A 71 4.25 2.76 -11.95
CA THR A 71 4.01 4.03 -12.63
C THR A 71 4.53 5.15 -11.74
N VAL A 72 5.55 5.87 -12.23
CA VAL A 72 6.22 6.93 -11.46
C VAL A 72 5.69 8.28 -11.94
N PRO A 73 4.96 9.03 -11.08
CA PRO A 73 4.46 10.34 -11.44
C PRO A 73 5.58 11.28 -11.90
N ILE A 74 5.35 11.99 -12.98
CA ILE A 74 6.24 13.01 -13.50
C ILE A 74 5.62 14.40 -13.33
N PRO A 75 6.44 15.47 -13.21
CA PRO A 75 5.93 16.83 -13.13
C PRO A 75 5.09 17.19 -14.35
N ILE A 76 4.02 17.95 -14.16
CA ILE A 76 3.15 18.47 -15.25
C ILE A 76 3.95 19.29 -16.27
N SER A 77 5.03 19.94 -15.83
CA SER A 77 5.98 20.66 -16.69
C SER A 77 6.66 19.79 -17.76
N SER A 78 6.57 18.46 -17.65
CA SER A 78 7.06 17.50 -18.65
C SER A 78 6.20 17.43 -19.92
N GLY A 79 5.21 18.31 -20.08
CA GLY A 79 4.43 18.45 -21.31
C GLY A 79 3.22 17.52 -21.42
N GLY A 80 2.67 17.02 -20.33
CA GLY A 80 1.43 16.22 -20.31
C GLY A 80 1.57 14.78 -20.82
N ALA A 81 2.79 14.27 -20.87
CA ALA A 81 3.04 12.85 -21.13
C ALA A 81 2.49 11.97 -20.00
N ASN A 82 2.17 10.72 -20.34
CA ASN A 82 1.78 9.72 -19.34
C ASN A 82 2.97 9.39 -18.42
N ASP A 83 2.68 9.08 -17.18
CA ASP A 83 3.66 8.64 -16.21
C ASP A 83 4.38 7.37 -16.70
N PRO A 84 5.72 7.36 -16.73
CA PRO A 84 6.48 6.20 -17.20
C PRO A 84 6.44 5.04 -16.20
N ILE A 85 6.48 3.81 -16.74
CA ILE A 85 6.66 2.60 -15.94
C ILE A 85 8.16 2.37 -15.73
N ARG A 86 8.57 2.20 -14.47
CA ARG A 86 9.96 1.96 -14.07
C ARG A 86 10.06 0.83 -13.04
N ASN A 87 11.20 0.15 -13.01
CA ASN A 87 11.56 -0.80 -11.96
C ASN A 87 12.00 -0.03 -10.71
N ALA A 88 11.06 0.41 -9.90
CA ALA A 88 11.30 1.40 -8.87
C ALA A 88 10.96 0.91 -7.45
N GLY A 89 10.30 -0.24 -7.32
CA GLY A 89 9.80 -0.75 -6.06
C GLY A 89 10.64 -1.87 -5.45
N LYS A 90 10.79 -1.82 -4.14
CA LYS A 90 11.30 -2.93 -3.31
C LYS A 90 10.38 -3.17 -2.13
N ILE A 91 9.97 -4.42 -1.92
CA ILE A 91 9.05 -4.80 -0.86
C ILE A 91 9.61 -6.01 -0.13
N ARG A 92 9.41 -6.03 1.18
CA ARG A 92 9.68 -7.18 2.03
C ARG A 92 8.40 -7.64 2.70
N ASN A 93 8.14 -8.95 2.60
CA ASN A 93 7.15 -9.63 3.41
C ASN A 93 7.88 -10.63 4.30
N ASN A 94 7.57 -10.64 5.57
CA ASN A 94 8.01 -11.68 6.49
C ASN A 94 6.83 -12.14 7.32
N GLY A 95 6.78 -13.42 7.57
CA GLY A 95 5.64 -14.00 8.27
C GLY A 95 6.00 -15.27 8.98
N PHE A 96 5.11 -15.65 9.86
CA PHE A 96 5.13 -16.88 10.60
C PHE A 96 3.77 -17.56 10.44
N GLU A 97 3.81 -18.86 10.11
CA GLU A 97 2.63 -19.68 9.94
C GLU A 97 2.77 -20.91 10.82
N PHE A 98 1.69 -21.36 11.42
CA PHE A 98 1.69 -22.59 12.18
C PHE A 98 0.38 -23.34 12.06
N ASN A 99 0.49 -24.65 12.18
CA ASN A 99 -0.62 -25.58 12.28
C ASN A 99 -0.35 -26.52 13.45
N LEU A 100 -1.21 -26.49 14.45
CA LEU A 100 -1.15 -27.33 15.64
C LEU A 100 -2.37 -28.24 15.68
N GLY A 101 -2.14 -29.52 15.51
CA GLY A 101 -3.17 -30.56 15.53
C GLY A 101 -3.07 -31.45 16.77
N TRP A 102 -4.21 -31.79 17.32
CA TRP A 102 -4.36 -32.83 18.33
C TRP A 102 -5.45 -33.79 17.90
N MET A 103 -5.13 -35.10 17.86
CA MET A 103 -6.08 -36.16 17.60
C MET A 103 -5.97 -37.20 18.72
N ASP A 104 -7.10 -37.64 19.23
CA ASP A 104 -7.13 -38.71 20.23
C ASP A 104 -8.34 -39.61 20.03
N GLN A 105 -8.16 -40.87 20.46
CA GLN A 105 -9.19 -41.89 20.47
C GLN A 105 -9.13 -42.60 21.83
N PRO A 106 -9.78 -42.05 22.86
CA PRO A 106 -9.74 -42.58 24.20
C PRO A 106 -10.38 -43.99 24.33
N ASN A 107 -11.29 -44.33 23.44
CA ASN A 107 -11.88 -45.67 23.32
C ASN A 107 -12.31 -45.95 21.85
N PRO A 108 -12.67 -47.19 21.48
CA PRO A 108 -13.00 -47.57 20.12
C PRO A 108 -14.17 -46.80 19.48
N ASP A 109 -15.07 -46.31 20.32
CA ASP A 109 -16.31 -45.67 19.87
C ASP A 109 -16.23 -44.13 19.73
N ILE A 110 -15.15 -43.53 20.31
CA ILE A 110 -15.01 -42.06 20.36
C ILE A 110 -13.64 -41.66 19.85
N SER A 111 -13.62 -40.85 18.77
CA SER A 111 -12.43 -40.17 18.32
C SER A 111 -12.72 -38.66 18.19
N TYR A 112 -11.74 -37.83 18.52
CA TYR A 112 -11.85 -36.40 18.36
C TYR A 112 -10.54 -35.78 17.84
N GLY A 113 -10.66 -34.65 17.17
CA GLY A 113 -9.52 -33.90 16.71
C GLY A 113 -9.75 -32.39 16.84
N ILE A 114 -8.71 -31.67 17.20
CA ILE A 114 -8.68 -30.23 17.28
C ILE A 114 -7.53 -29.76 16.42
N ASN A 115 -7.78 -28.77 15.57
CA ASN A 115 -6.75 -28.17 14.73
C ASN A 115 -6.78 -26.64 14.91
N LEU A 116 -5.63 -26.08 15.26
CA LEU A 116 -5.42 -24.64 15.40
C LEU A 116 -4.44 -24.17 14.34
N ILE A 117 -4.90 -23.29 13.47
CA ILE A 117 -4.09 -22.70 12.41
C ILE A 117 -3.97 -21.21 12.66
N GLY A 118 -2.76 -20.68 12.51
CA GLY A 118 -2.51 -19.25 12.62
C GLY A 118 -1.46 -18.78 11.64
N SER A 119 -1.62 -17.54 11.15
CA SER A 119 -0.62 -16.88 10.33
C SER A 119 -0.48 -15.41 10.69
N PHE A 120 0.76 -14.93 10.67
CA PHE A 120 1.10 -13.53 10.87
C PHE A 120 1.98 -13.08 9.72
N ASN A 121 1.58 -12.03 9.03
CA ASN A 121 2.36 -11.46 7.94
C ASN A 121 2.60 -9.97 8.18
N LYS A 122 3.85 -9.53 7.98
CA LYS A 122 4.24 -8.14 8.01
C LYS A 122 4.81 -7.72 6.66
N ASN A 123 4.10 -6.83 5.99
CA ASN A 123 4.53 -6.22 4.74
C ASN A 123 5.26 -4.90 5.02
N LYS A 124 6.33 -4.63 4.30
CA LYS A 124 7.05 -3.36 4.37
C LYS A 124 7.60 -2.96 3.00
N VAL A 125 7.30 -1.76 2.58
CA VAL A 125 7.96 -1.12 1.43
C VAL A 125 9.37 -0.70 1.84
N ILE A 126 10.37 -1.20 1.14
CA ILE A 126 11.79 -0.92 1.43
C ILE A 126 12.27 0.30 0.66
N ALA A 127 11.85 0.41 -0.60
CA ALA A 127 12.20 1.53 -1.47
C ALA A 127 11.10 1.78 -2.49
N MET A 128 10.98 3.04 -2.88
CA MET A 128 10.14 3.49 -3.98
C MET A 128 10.95 4.51 -4.79
N GLY A 129 10.98 4.33 -6.10
CA GLY A 129 11.73 5.22 -7.00
C GLY A 129 10.97 6.47 -7.43
N SER A 130 9.96 6.90 -6.69
CA SER A 130 9.27 8.18 -6.93
C SER A 130 9.99 9.32 -6.20
N GLU A 131 10.10 10.48 -6.83
CA GLU A 131 10.69 11.67 -6.19
C GLU A 131 9.92 12.10 -4.94
N SER A 132 8.61 11.88 -4.92
CA SER A 132 7.76 12.13 -3.75
C SER A 132 7.95 11.12 -2.62
N GLY A 133 8.66 10.00 -2.87
CA GLY A 133 8.84 8.93 -1.89
C GLY A 133 7.56 8.18 -1.52
N SER A 134 6.44 8.48 -2.17
CA SER A 134 5.15 7.84 -1.93
C SER A 134 4.26 7.79 -3.17
N ILE A 135 3.33 6.84 -3.17
CA ILE A 135 2.24 6.75 -4.15
C ILE A 135 0.94 6.80 -3.38
N LYS A 136 0.12 7.80 -3.70
CA LYS A 136 -1.21 7.95 -3.14
C LYS A 136 -2.20 7.12 -3.95
N GLY A 137 -3.11 6.45 -3.27
CA GLY A 137 -4.15 5.62 -3.88
C GLY A 137 -5.45 5.69 -3.10
N GLY A 138 -6.49 5.09 -3.67
CA GLY A 138 -7.83 5.16 -3.13
C GLY A 138 -8.35 6.62 -3.12
N SER A 139 -9.52 6.86 -3.59
CA SER A 139 -10.16 8.18 -3.46
C SER A 139 -11.62 8.01 -3.09
N THR A 140 -12.11 8.92 -2.27
CA THR A 140 -13.55 9.08 -2.03
C THR A 140 -14.19 9.82 -3.21
N ASN A 141 -15.52 9.89 -3.24
CA ASN A 141 -16.27 10.69 -4.21
C ASN A 141 -15.90 12.19 -4.18
N GLN A 142 -15.21 12.66 -3.12
CA GLN A 142 -14.71 14.03 -2.97
C GLN A 142 -13.22 14.16 -3.33
N ASN A 143 -12.63 13.19 -4.03
CA ASN A 143 -11.20 13.15 -4.37
C ASN A 143 -10.24 13.19 -3.17
N ILE A 144 -10.70 12.77 -2.00
CA ILE A 144 -9.85 12.67 -0.81
C ILE A 144 -9.08 11.36 -0.89
N THR A 145 -7.75 11.44 -0.89
CA THR A 145 -6.86 10.27 -0.84
C THR A 145 -7.05 9.54 0.49
N THR A 146 -7.28 8.23 0.43
CA THR A 146 -7.55 7.40 1.62
C THR A 146 -6.46 6.37 1.90
N SER A 147 -5.52 6.18 0.99
CA SER A 147 -4.39 5.28 1.19
C SER A 147 -3.09 5.86 0.64
N GLU A 148 -1.98 5.47 1.24
CA GLU A 148 -0.64 5.84 0.80
C GLU A 148 0.29 4.63 0.87
N THR A 149 1.07 4.43 -0.18
CA THR A 149 2.19 3.49 -0.20
C THR A 149 3.47 4.30 -0.09
N LYS A 150 4.22 4.10 0.99
CA LYS A 150 5.43 4.89 1.32
C LYS A 150 6.53 3.98 1.85
N ALA A 151 7.78 4.33 1.55
CA ALA A 151 8.92 3.62 2.09
C ALA A 151 8.91 3.62 3.64
N GLY A 152 9.16 2.46 4.23
CA GLY A 152 9.10 2.24 5.67
C GLY A 152 7.76 1.74 6.20
N TYR A 153 6.68 1.82 5.43
CA TYR A 153 5.31 1.46 5.79
C TYR A 153 4.80 0.28 4.97
N PRO A 154 3.66 -0.33 5.33
CA PRO A 154 2.99 -1.32 4.49
C PRO A 154 2.50 -0.73 3.16
N ILE A 155 2.31 -1.60 2.15
CA ILE A 155 1.65 -1.20 0.90
C ILE A 155 0.20 -0.82 1.20
N GLY A 156 -0.26 0.29 0.60
CA GLY A 156 -1.65 0.72 0.70
C GLY A 156 -2.09 1.05 2.13
N GLY A 157 -1.15 1.48 2.98
CA GLY A 157 -1.49 1.91 4.33
C GLY A 157 -2.57 2.99 4.33
N TYR A 158 -3.48 2.95 5.30
CA TYR A 158 -4.50 3.98 5.41
C TYR A 158 -3.88 5.35 5.65
N TRP A 159 -4.33 6.32 4.87
CA TRP A 159 -3.99 7.73 5.00
C TRP A 159 -5.24 8.49 5.41
N LEU A 160 -5.50 8.49 6.71
CA LEU A 160 -6.72 9.02 7.29
C LEU A 160 -6.38 10.07 8.35
N ILE A 161 -7.31 10.97 8.60
CA ILE A 161 -7.22 11.91 9.72
C ILE A 161 -7.47 11.12 11.01
N SER A 162 -6.54 11.23 11.96
CA SER A 162 -6.70 10.60 13.27
C SER A 162 -7.78 11.34 14.07
N THR A 163 -8.69 10.57 14.66
CA THR A 163 -9.72 11.14 15.54
C THR A 163 -9.20 11.22 16.97
N ALA A 164 -9.53 12.31 17.67
CA ALA A 164 -9.19 12.55 19.06
C ALA A 164 -10.40 12.45 20.01
N GLY A 165 -11.46 11.77 19.55
CA GLY A 165 -12.72 11.63 20.28
C GLY A 165 -13.80 12.59 19.80
N TYR A 166 -14.70 12.99 20.70
CA TYR A 166 -15.81 13.89 20.42
C TYR A 166 -15.70 15.14 21.28
N PHE A 167 -16.27 16.27 20.82
CA PHE A 167 -16.47 17.44 21.67
C PHE A 167 -17.63 17.20 22.61
N ASN A 168 -17.38 17.31 23.92
CA ASN A 168 -18.42 17.11 24.94
C ASN A 168 -19.15 18.39 25.31
N SER A 169 -18.56 19.56 25.04
CA SER A 169 -19.17 20.85 25.36
C SER A 169 -18.68 21.96 24.43
N GLN A 170 -19.36 23.09 24.43
CA GLN A 170 -18.99 24.28 23.68
C GLN A 170 -17.64 24.86 24.12
N GLU A 171 -17.36 24.82 25.43
CA GLU A 171 -16.08 25.29 26.00
C GLU A 171 -14.92 24.47 25.43
N GLU A 172 -15.12 23.15 25.20
CA GLU A 172 -14.12 22.29 24.61
C GLU A 172 -13.89 22.62 23.12
N VAL A 173 -14.94 22.92 22.38
CA VAL A 173 -14.85 23.41 20.98
C VAL A 173 -14.07 24.73 20.95
N ASP A 174 -14.39 25.65 21.83
CA ASP A 174 -13.75 26.97 21.86
C ASP A 174 -12.30 26.94 22.29
N ALA A 175 -11.95 26.00 23.17
CA ALA A 175 -10.56 25.75 23.60
C ALA A 175 -9.73 24.97 22.58
N TYR A 176 -10.36 24.31 21.58
CA TYR A 176 -9.64 23.48 20.59
C TYR A 176 -8.95 24.34 19.54
N ALA A 177 -7.80 24.89 19.93
CA ALA A 177 -7.02 25.82 19.13
C ALA A 177 -5.53 25.46 19.14
N LYS A 178 -4.83 25.84 18.08
CA LYS A 178 -3.37 25.77 17.97
C LYS A 178 -2.87 27.13 17.50
N ASP A 179 -1.84 27.65 18.17
CA ASP A 179 -1.23 28.95 17.86
C ASP A 179 -2.27 30.09 17.77
N GLY A 180 -3.27 30.06 18.70
CA GLY A 180 -4.34 31.03 18.75
C GLY A 180 -5.41 30.92 17.66
N LYS A 181 -5.36 29.91 16.79
CA LYS A 181 -6.36 29.68 15.76
C LYS A 181 -7.15 28.41 16.06
N LYS A 182 -8.49 28.49 15.99
CA LYS A 182 -9.35 27.31 16.13
C LYS A 182 -9.01 26.29 15.04
N ILE A 183 -8.83 25.02 15.42
CA ILE A 183 -8.54 23.92 14.51
C ILE A 183 -9.79 23.56 13.72
N GLN A 184 -10.94 23.51 14.39
CA GLN A 184 -12.25 23.20 13.81
C GLN A 184 -13.25 24.33 14.17
N PRO A 185 -13.22 25.47 13.46
CA PRO A 185 -14.01 26.64 13.83
C PRO A 185 -15.52 26.47 13.69
N ALA A 186 -15.97 25.49 12.89
CA ALA A 186 -17.38 25.19 12.66
C ALA A 186 -17.88 23.96 13.42
N ALA A 187 -17.08 23.43 14.35
CA ALA A 187 -17.48 22.25 15.12
C ALA A 187 -18.52 22.63 16.20
N GLU A 188 -19.35 21.68 16.53
CA GLU A 188 -20.36 21.74 17.59
C GLU A 188 -20.15 20.60 18.59
N PRO A 189 -20.72 20.70 19.82
CA PRO A 189 -20.74 19.60 20.76
C PRO A 189 -21.37 18.34 20.14
N GLY A 190 -20.65 17.20 20.22
CA GLY A 190 -21.00 15.94 19.59
C GLY A 190 -20.24 15.64 18.29
N ASP A 191 -19.58 16.63 17.70
CA ASP A 191 -18.74 16.44 16.53
C ASP A 191 -17.43 15.72 16.88
N ILE A 192 -16.87 15.05 15.86
CA ILE A 192 -15.57 14.35 15.97
C ILE A 192 -14.44 15.38 15.99
N LYS A 193 -13.53 15.22 16.94
CA LYS A 193 -12.25 15.94 16.97
C LYS A 193 -11.22 15.27 16.05
N PHE A 194 -10.47 16.03 15.27
CA PHE A 194 -9.36 15.56 14.43
C PHE A 194 -8.29 16.64 14.23
#